data_2b83a33ba0b09ef1ddb1d146c9fc3939
#
_entry.id   2b83a33ba0b09ef1ddb1d146c9fc3939
#
_cell.length_a   1.000
_cell.length_b   1.000
_cell.length_c   1.000
_cell.angle_alpha   90.00
_cell.angle_beta   90.00
_cell.angle_gamma   90.00
#
_symmetry.space_group_name_H-M   'P 1'
#
loop_
_entity.id
_entity.type
_entity.pdbx_description
1 polymer ?
#
loop_
_entity_poly.entity_id
_entity_poly.type
_entity_poly.pdbx_seq_one_letter_code
_entity_poly.pdbx_strand_id
1 'polypeptide(L)'
;MLNNHSYCIIMAGGFGSRFWPISRADNPKQFLDFTNEGKSFLRQTYDRMKDIVPDDNILVVSLTRYRELVREQLPELKEENLLLEPYNRNTAPCLAYANYTILKRDPLAATLVMPSDQIIGDHEEFNRILANAFGYAAGTDALITIGVVPTRPDTNFGYIQMMDCNIKQDRPVKVKTFTEKPDVDLAKVFIETGEFLWNTGIYVWRASVIRSELELLAPEIAKLWNGWENVLGTADEDAFVQKIYASDYPRISVDYAVMEKTDKAWVFPAEFSWADIGNWSSLYEYLSSHDVSGNSTHITGKAMLKDCRDNVIYSTQNGKLTAIRGLENHMVIDTEDVLLICPRDEALLKEFLSALALPEYEEYR
;
A
#
# COMPACT_ATOMS: atom_id res chain seq x y z
N MET A 1 -20.74 -4.48 9.54
CA MET A 1 -20.05 -5.62 8.87
C MET A 1 -20.78 -6.00 7.60
N LEU A 2 -20.05 -6.29 6.55
CA LEU A 2 -20.56 -6.89 5.33
C LEU A 2 -20.97 -8.37 5.55
N ASN A 3 -21.34 -9.08 4.49
CA ASN A 3 -21.81 -10.47 4.60
C ASN A 3 -20.64 -11.47 4.69
N ASN A 4 -20.95 -12.76 4.93
CA ASN A 4 -19.93 -13.82 5.07
C ASN A 4 -19.15 -14.14 3.78
N HIS A 5 -19.59 -13.63 2.61
CA HIS A 5 -18.88 -13.75 1.34
C HIS A 5 -17.97 -12.55 1.05
N SER A 6 -17.82 -11.62 2.01
CA SER A 6 -16.95 -10.47 1.88
C SER A 6 -15.60 -10.76 2.52
N TYR A 7 -14.52 -10.64 1.74
CA TYR A 7 -13.14 -10.92 2.13
C TYR A 7 -12.29 -9.67 2.02
N CYS A 8 -11.23 -9.59 2.80
CA CYS A 8 -10.20 -8.57 2.68
C CYS A 8 -8.83 -9.21 2.47
N ILE A 9 -8.07 -8.69 1.52
CA ILE A 9 -6.67 -9.03 1.26
C ILE A 9 -5.83 -7.81 1.65
N ILE A 10 -5.03 -7.90 2.72
CA ILE A 10 -4.08 -6.88 3.12
C ILE A 10 -2.71 -7.22 2.54
N MET A 11 -2.18 -6.36 1.67
CA MET A 11 -0.88 -6.53 1.04
C MET A 11 0.22 -5.94 1.91
N ALA A 12 1.08 -6.77 2.50
CA ALA A 12 2.14 -6.39 3.45
C ALA A 12 3.54 -6.90 3.04
N GLY A 13 3.84 -6.96 1.72
CA GLY A 13 5.09 -7.50 1.16
C GLY A 13 6.09 -6.45 0.68
N GLY A 14 5.86 -5.15 0.91
CA GLY A 14 6.76 -4.07 0.50
C GLY A 14 8.08 -4.02 1.28
N PHE A 15 9.14 -3.44 0.68
CA PHE A 15 10.44 -3.25 1.33
C PHE A 15 10.60 -1.92 2.06
N GLY A 16 9.80 -0.90 1.71
CA GLY A 16 9.77 0.41 2.38
C GLY A 16 11.10 1.17 2.40
N SER A 17 12.06 0.87 1.54
CA SER A 17 13.44 1.39 1.56
C SER A 17 13.58 2.92 1.54
N ARG A 18 12.57 3.64 1.06
CA ARG A 18 12.55 5.12 1.01
C ARG A 18 12.42 5.79 2.38
N PHE A 19 12.18 5.01 3.45
CA PHE A 19 12.17 5.48 4.83
C PHE A 19 13.43 5.09 5.62
N TRP A 20 14.47 4.67 4.91
CA TRP A 20 15.75 4.48 5.56
C TRP A 20 16.20 5.77 6.30
N PRO A 21 16.79 5.68 7.49
CA PRO A 21 17.26 4.51 8.22
C PRO A 21 16.23 3.87 9.18
N ILE A 22 15.01 4.35 9.26
CA ILE A 22 13.96 3.78 10.13
C ILE A 22 13.42 2.48 9.56
N SER A 23 13.09 2.45 8.25
CA SER A 23 12.65 1.26 7.56
C SER A 23 13.85 0.51 6.99
N ARG A 24 13.98 -0.76 7.33
CA ARG A 24 15.07 -1.65 6.94
C ARG A 24 14.57 -2.95 6.33
N ALA A 25 15.48 -3.73 5.77
CA ALA A 25 15.14 -4.99 5.09
C ALA A 25 14.49 -6.02 6.02
N ASP A 26 14.82 -5.98 7.31
CA ASP A 26 14.28 -6.86 8.36
C ASP A 26 13.06 -6.27 9.08
N ASN A 27 12.88 -4.95 9.05
CA ASN A 27 11.75 -4.25 9.65
C ASN A 27 11.22 -3.13 8.72
N PRO A 28 10.49 -3.49 7.64
CA PRO A 28 10.06 -2.51 6.66
C PRO A 28 8.86 -1.67 7.14
N LYS A 29 8.60 -0.59 6.41
CA LYS A 29 7.64 0.49 6.66
C LYS A 29 6.31 0.03 7.26
N GLN A 30 5.71 -1.02 6.73
CA GLN A 30 4.37 -1.47 7.16
C GLN A 30 4.32 -1.98 8.60
N PHE A 31 5.46 -2.34 9.18
CA PHE A 31 5.57 -2.79 10.57
C PHE A 31 5.96 -1.67 11.54
N LEU A 32 6.06 -0.43 11.06
CA LEU A 32 6.48 0.74 11.82
C LEU A 32 5.28 1.66 12.14
N ASP A 33 5.39 2.40 13.24
CA ASP A 33 4.46 3.46 13.62
C ASP A 33 5.02 4.82 13.19
N PHE A 34 4.48 5.40 12.13
CA PHE A 34 4.81 6.76 11.69
C PHE A 34 3.79 7.80 12.16
N THR A 35 2.68 7.37 12.76
CA THR A 35 1.57 8.24 13.15
C THR A 35 1.55 8.56 14.64
N ASN A 36 2.42 7.94 15.44
CA ASN A 36 2.42 8.03 16.91
C ASN A 36 1.14 7.51 17.59
N GLU A 37 0.47 6.57 16.98
CA GLU A 37 -0.73 5.96 17.55
C GLU A 37 -0.41 4.73 18.41
N GLY A 38 0.88 4.37 18.54
CA GLY A 38 1.32 3.14 19.22
C GLY A 38 1.01 1.87 18.42
N LYS A 39 0.71 1.99 17.13
CA LYS A 39 0.35 0.91 16.22
C LYS A 39 1.06 1.06 14.89
N SER A 40 1.61 -0.04 14.35
CA SER A 40 2.15 -0.06 12.99
C SER A 40 1.07 0.17 11.94
N PHE A 41 1.46 0.53 10.73
CA PHE A 41 0.53 0.64 9.61
C PHE A 41 -0.25 -0.65 9.36
N LEU A 42 0.41 -1.80 9.42
CA LEU A 42 -0.25 -3.10 9.29
C LEU A 42 -1.33 -3.29 10.36
N ARG A 43 -1.00 -2.99 11.62
CA ARG A 43 -1.95 -3.11 12.74
C ARG A 43 -3.14 -2.17 12.56
N GLN A 44 -2.91 -0.90 12.19
CA GLN A 44 -3.96 0.08 11.93
C GLN A 44 -4.88 -0.37 10.79
N THR A 45 -4.30 -0.89 9.70
CA THR A 45 -5.07 -1.40 8.56
C THR A 45 -5.89 -2.63 8.93
N TYR A 46 -5.31 -3.58 9.67
CA TYR A 46 -6.02 -4.77 10.13
C TYR A 46 -7.18 -4.41 11.06
N ASP A 47 -6.97 -3.54 12.06
CA ASP A 47 -8.01 -3.08 12.97
C ASP A 47 -9.18 -2.43 12.21
N ARG A 48 -8.87 -1.59 11.21
CA ARG A 48 -9.89 -0.95 10.37
C ARG A 48 -10.70 -1.97 9.58
N MET A 49 -10.08 -3.04 9.08
CA MET A 49 -10.78 -4.05 8.28
C MET A 49 -11.70 -4.93 9.12
N LYS A 50 -11.42 -5.15 10.41
CA LYS A 50 -12.30 -5.88 11.34
C LYS A 50 -13.68 -5.24 11.51
N ASP A 51 -13.79 -3.94 11.31
CA ASP A 51 -15.07 -3.24 11.36
C ASP A 51 -15.91 -3.44 10.07
N ILE A 52 -15.30 -3.92 8.98
CA ILE A 52 -15.88 -3.98 7.64
C ILE A 52 -16.22 -5.41 7.25
N VAL A 53 -15.28 -6.35 7.36
CA VAL A 53 -15.47 -7.76 6.98
C VAL A 53 -15.32 -8.66 8.21
N PRO A 54 -15.87 -9.90 8.19
CA PRO A 54 -15.66 -10.85 9.27
C PRO A 54 -14.15 -11.12 9.49
N ASP A 55 -13.72 -11.22 10.74
CA ASP A 55 -12.31 -11.46 11.11
C ASP A 55 -11.72 -12.69 10.39
N ASP A 56 -12.50 -13.75 10.26
CA ASP A 56 -12.10 -14.98 9.59
C ASP A 56 -11.88 -14.82 8.08
N ASN A 57 -12.34 -13.72 7.51
CA ASN A 57 -12.24 -13.40 6.09
C ASN A 57 -11.15 -12.35 5.79
N ILE A 58 -10.33 -11.96 6.76
CA ILE A 58 -9.18 -11.08 6.54
C ILE A 58 -7.95 -11.95 6.30
N LEU A 59 -7.36 -11.81 5.10
CA LEU A 59 -6.10 -12.45 4.72
C LEU A 59 -5.00 -11.39 4.68
N VAL A 60 -3.83 -11.76 5.18
CA VAL A 60 -2.61 -10.94 5.07
C VAL A 60 -1.63 -11.65 4.14
N VAL A 61 -1.20 -10.98 3.08
CA VAL A 61 -0.14 -11.49 2.19
C VAL A 61 1.14 -10.76 2.48
N SER A 62 2.18 -11.51 2.84
CA SER A 62 3.49 -10.96 3.19
C SER A 62 4.62 -11.85 2.68
N LEU A 63 5.87 -11.44 2.87
CA LEU A 63 7.01 -12.28 2.53
C LEU A 63 7.28 -13.30 3.64
N THR A 64 7.77 -14.48 3.27
CA THR A 64 8.13 -15.56 4.21
C THR A 64 9.03 -15.06 5.35
N ARG A 65 9.98 -14.17 5.05
CA ARG A 65 10.90 -13.61 6.05
C ARG A 65 10.23 -12.68 7.07
N TYR A 66 9.02 -12.15 6.78
CA TYR A 66 8.28 -11.27 7.69
C TYR A 66 7.22 -12.02 8.50
N ARG A 67 7.18 -13.36 8.43
CA ARG A 67 6.21 -14.19 9.15
C ARG A 67 6.12 -13.82 10.63
N GLU A 68 7.27 -13.75 11.30
CA GLU A 68 7.31 -13.51 12.74
C GLU A 68 6.87 -12.07 13.09
N LEU A 69 7.23 -11.07 12.26
CA LEU A 69 6.75 -9.69 12.43
C LEU A 69 5.22 -9.59 12.29
N VAL A 70 4.64 -10.30 11.31
CA VAL A 70 3.17 -10.32 11.18
C VAL A 70 2.52 -10.97 12.40
N ARG A 71 3.07 -12.08 12.89
CA ARG A 71 2.54 -12.80 14.06
C ARG A 71 2.65 -11.99 15.35
N GLU A 72 3.76 -11.27 15.53
CA GLU A 72 3.95 -10.39 16.68
C GLU A 72 2.91 -9.28 16.71
N GLN A 73 2.62 -8.68 15.54
CA GLN A 73 1.71 -7.56 15.44
C GLN A 73 0.24 -7.95 15.31
N LEU A 74 -0.04 -9.13 14.77
CA LEU A 74 -1.39 -9.66 14.56
C LEU A 74 -1.52 -11.07 15.17
N PRO A 75 -1.38 -11.23 16.50
CA PRO A 75 -1.42 -12.54 17.15
C PRO A 75 -2.77 -13.26 17.02
N GLU A 76 -3.86 -12.51 16.75
CA GLU A 76 -5.19 -13.05 16.50
C GLU A 76 -5.41 -13.55 15.06
N LEU A 77 -4.52 -13.22 14.12
CA LEU A 77 -4.63 -13.68 12.73
C LEU A 77 -4.45 -15.20 12.67
N LYS A 78 -5.42 -15.90 12.09
CA LYS A 78 -5.34 -17.34 11.88
C LYS A 78 -4.18 -17.70 10.93
N GLU A 79 -3.53 -18.84 11.19
CA GLU A 79 -2.39 -19.29 10.38
C GLU A 79 -2.77 -19.45 8.90
N GLU A 80 -3.93 -20.02 8.62
CA GLU A 80 -4.45 -20.18 7.26
C GLU A 80 -4.76 -18.87 6.53
N ASN A 81 -4.81 -17.74 7.24
CA ASN A 81 -5.05 -16.40 6.69
C ASN A 81 -3.76 -15.61 6.47
N LEU A 82 -2.62 -16.14 6.89
CA LEU A 82 -1.31 -15.59 6.60
C LEU A 82 -0.72 -16.28 5.36
N LEU A 83 -0.78 -15.62 4.21
CA LEU A 83 -0.23 -16.10 2.96
C LEU A 83 1.21 -15.58 2.78
N LEU A 84 2.15 -16.48 2.55
CA LEU A 84 3.57 -16.15 2.54
C LEU A 84 4.18 -16.33 1.15
N GLU A 85 4.57 -15.19 0.55
CA GLU A 85 5.31 -15.18 -0.71
C GLU A 85 6.81 -15.46 -0.46
N PRO A 86 7.42 -16.40 -1.16
CA PRO A 86 8.88 -16.64 -1.05
C PRO A 86 9.71 -15.44 -1.52
N TYR A 87 9.25 -14.75 -2.56
CA TYR A 87 9.91 -13.62 -3.20
C TYR A 87 8.90 -12.53 -3.55
N ASN A 88 9.30 -11.26 -3.45
CA ASN A 88 8.48 -10.15 -3.93
C ASN A 88 8.42 -10.13 -5.46
N ARG A 89 7.22 -10.30 -6.02
CA ARG A 89 6.92 -10.27 -7.46
C ARG A 89 5.92 -9.18 -7.85
N ASN A 90 5.74 -8.16 -6.98
CA ASN A 90 4.76 -7.09 -7.14
C ASN A 90 3.31 -7.57 -6.92
N THR A 91 2.30 -6.73 -7.23
CA THR A 91 0.93 -6.93 -6.74
C THR A 91 0.11 -7.94 -7.54
N ALA A 92 0.34 -8.16 -8.84
CA ALA A 92 -0.45 -9.13 -9.60
C ALA A 92 -0.21 -10.58 -9.14
N PRO A 93 1.04 -11.07 -8.93
CA PRO A 93 1.31 -12.37 -8.33
C PRO A 93 0.76 -12.53 -6.92
N CYS A 94 0.94 -11.51 -6.08
CA CYS A 94 0.41 -11.46 -4.72
C CYS A 94 -1.11 -11.66 -4.70
N LEU A 95 -1.83 -10.91 -5.54
CA LEU A 95 -3.28 -11.00 -5.65
C LEU A 95 -3.77 -12.28 -6.32
N ALA A 96 -3.01 -12.86 -7.24
CA ALA A 96 -3.33 -14.18 -7.79
C ALA A 96 -3.33 -15.23 -6.69
N TYR A 97 -2.28 -15.31 -5.86
CA TYR A 97 -2.20 -16.23 -4.72
C TYR A 97 -3.40 -16.06 -3.78
N ALA A 98 -3.62 -14.85 -3.27
CA ALA A 98 -4.72 -14.58 -2.34
C ALA A 98 -6.09 -14.91 -2.95
N ASN A 99 -6.29 -14.52 -4.22
CA ASN A 99 -7.57 -14.72 -4.89
C ASN A 99 -7.87 -16.20 -5.13
N TYR A 100 -6.91 -17.01 -5.56
CA TYR A 100 -7.10 -18.46 -5.71
C TYR A 100 -7.36 -19.13 -4.36
N THR A 101 -6.67 -18.70 -3.29
CA THR A 101 -6.93 -19.19 -1.93
C THR A 101 -8.35 -18.89 -1.48
N ILE A 102 -8.84 -17.66 -1.72
CA ILE A 102 -10.22 -17.28 -1.39
C ILE A 102 -11.23 -18.08 -2.21
N LEU A 103 -11.03 -18.21 -3.52
CA LEU A 103 -11.91 -18.99 -4.39
C LEU A 103 -12.02 -20.46 -3.97
N LYS A 104 -10.93 -21.04 -3.45
CA LYS A 104 -10.95 -22.41 -2.90
C LYS A 104 -11.87 -22.53 -1.70
N ARG A 105 -11.95 -21.48 -0.87
CA ARG A 105 -12.76 -21.44 0.35
C ARG A 105 -14.21 -21.05 0.04
N ASP A 106 -14.39 -20.07 -0.83
CA ASP A 106 -15.67 -19.47 -1.14
C ASP A 106 -15.77 -19.03 -2.61
N PRO A 107 -16.44 -19.81 -3.48
CA PRO A 107 -16.63 -19.45 -4.88
C PRO A 107 -17.49 -18.20 -5.12
N LEU A 108 -18.25 -17.75 -4.09
CA LEU A 108 -19.12 -16.55 -4.17
C LEU A 108 -18.42 -15.29 -3.63
N ALA A 109 -17.17 -15.39 -3.20
CA ALA A 109 -16.44 -14.32 -2.56
C ALA A 109 -16.39 -13.04 -3.39
N ALA A 110 -16.65 -11.91 -2.72
CA ALA A 110 -16.22 -10.58 -3.13
C ALA A 110 -15.05 -10.15 -2.26
N THR A 111 -14.00 -9.60 -2.88
CA THR A 111 -12.76 -9.26 -2.22
C THR A 111 -12.48 -7.77 -2.24
N LEU A 112 -12.09 -7.23 -1.10
CA LEU A 112 -11.43 -5.94 -0.94
C LEU A 112 -9.93 -6.17 -0.91
N VAL A 113 -9.18 -5.42 -1.68
CA VAL A 113 -7.72 -5.35 -1.63
C VAL A 113 -7.30 -4.06 -0.96
N MET A 114 -6.44 -4.18 0.05
CA MET A 114 -5.93 -3.05 0.84
C MET A 114 -4.40 -3.08 0.88
N PRO A 115 -3.72 -2.00 0.45
CA PRO A 115 -2.33 -1.76 0.86
C PRO A 115 -2.25 -1.62 2.39
N SER A 116 -1.21 -2.18 3.01
CA SER A 116 -1.05 -2.16 4.47
C SER A 116 -0.49 -0.85 5.03
N ASP A 117 -0.10 0.10 4.19
CA ASP A 117 0.77 1.22 4.54
C ASP A 117 0.18 2.60 4.20
N GLN A 118 -1.15 2.66 4.09
CA GLN A 118 -1.90 3.88 3.80
C GLN A 118 -2.61 4.43 5.04
N ILE A 119 -2.64 5.75 5.13
CA ILE A 119 -3.43 6.46 6.12
C ILE A 119 -4.76 6.85 5.51
N ILE A 120 -5.83 6.57 6.23
CA ILE A 120 -7.21 6.87 5.83
C ILE A 120 -7.86 7.61 6.98
N GLY A 121 -8.27 8.84 6.71
CA GLY A 121 -9.16 9.60 7.59
C GLY A 121 -10.62 9.43 7.18
N ASP A 122 -11.52 10.04 7.96
CA ASP A 122 -12.97 9.92 7.77
C ASP A 122 -13.45 8.48 7.57
N HIS A 123 -13.34 7.70 8.65
CA HIS A 123 -13.68 6.28 8.65
C HIS A 123 -15.14 6.01 8.28
N GLU A 124 -16.07 6.92 8.58
CA GLU A 124 -17.49 6.75 8.24
C GLU A 124 -17.69 6.81 6.72
N GLU A 125 -17.09 7.79 6.07
CA GLU A 125 -17.15 7.95 4.62
C GLU A 125 -16.42 6.78 3.91
N PHE A 126 -15.26 6.39 4.41
CA PHE A 126 -14.53 5.23 3.91
C PHE A 126 -15.39 3.95 3.96
N ASN A 127 -16.01 3.66 5.10
CA ASN A 127 -16.87 2.48 5.28
C ASN A 127 -18.10 2.54 4.36
N ARG A 128 -18.70 3.72 4.18
CA ARG A 128 -19.84 3.93 3.27
C ARG A 128 -19.47 3.62 1.83
N ILE A 129 -18.33 4.13 1.35
CA ILE A 129 -17.83 3.89 -0.02
C ILE A 129 -17.54 2.40 -0.23
N LEU A 130 -16.88 1.74 0.73
CA LEU A 130 -16.61 0.30 0.61
C LEU A 130 -17.90 -0.52 0.59
N ALA A 131 -18.89 -0.21 1.41
CA ALA A 131 -20.19 -0.90 1.39
C ALA A 131 -20.86 -0.77 0.01
N ASN A 132 -20.84 0.42 -0.59
CA ASN A 132 -21.39 0.64 -1.92
C ASN A 132 -20.57 -0.10 -3.01
N ALA A 133 -19.23 -0.12 -2.89
CA ALA A 133 -18.36 -0.84 -3.81
C ALA A 133 -18.60 -2.35 -3.77
N PHE A 134 -18.71 -2.94 -2.58
CA PHE A 134 -19.08 -4.35 -2.42
C PHE A 134 -20.47 -4.65 -2.99
N GLY A 135 -21.46 -3.80 -2.71
CA GLY A 135 -22.83 -3.96 -3.25
C GLY A 135 -22.84 -3.94 -4.78
N TYR A 136 -22.06 -3.05 -5.39
CA TYR A 136 -21.95 -2.98 -6.85
C TYR A 136 -21.19 -4.17 -7.44
N ALA A 137 -20.06 -4.55 -6.85
CA ALA A 137 -19.25 -5.68 -7.29
C ALA A 137 -20.02 -7.00 -7.20
N ALA A 138 -20.83 -7.20 -6.14
CA ALA A 138 -21.63 -8.42 -5.96
C ALA A 138 -22.64 -8.64 -7.09
N GLY A 139 -23.18 -7.56 -7.67
CA GLY A 139 -24.20 -7.60 -8.73
C GLY A 139 -23.67 -7.50 -10.15
N THR A 140 -22.36 -7.30 -10.35
CA THR A 140 -21.77 -6.98 -11.67
C THR A 140 -20.44 -7.67 -11.88
N ASP A 141 -19.91 -7.63 -13.12
CA ASP A 141 -18.55 -8.06 -13.45
C ASP A 141 -17.54 -6.90 -13.35
N ALA A 142 -17.81 -5.89 -12.52
CA ALA A 142 -16.93 -4.74 -12.37
C ALA A 142 -15.67 -5.08 -11.56
N LEU A 143 -14.53 -4.56 -12.02
CA LEU A 143 -13.32 -4.38 -11.23
C LEU A 143 -13.30 -2.93 -10.75
N ILE A 144 -13.53 -2.74 -9.47
CA ILE A 144 -13.71 -1.42 -8.87
C ILE A 144 -12.40 -0.99 -8.22
N THR A 145 -11.97 0.24 -8.49
CA THR A 145 -10.94 0.92 -7.71
C THR A 145 -11.54 2.10 -6.97
N ILE A 146 -10.91 2.53 -5.88
CA ILE A 146 -11.25 3.76 -5.18
C ILE A 146 -10.31 4.86 -5.66
N GLY A 147 -10.88 5.98 -6.06
CA GLY A 147 -10.11 7.13 -6.53
C GLY A 147 -10.35 8.37 -5.69
N VAL A 148 -9.31 9.12 -5.38
CA VAL A 148 -9.40 10.38 -4.64
C VAL A 148 -9.03 11.56 -5.52
N VAL A 149 -9.60 12.74 -5.24
CA VAL A 149 -9.35 13.95 -6.01
C VAL A 149 -7.90 14.39 -5.85
N PRO A 150 -7.14 14.57 -6.94
CA PRO A 150 -5.76 15.06 -6.86
C PRO A 150 -5.69 16.48 -6.31
N THR A 151 -4.80 16.71 -5.36
CA THR A 151 -4.57 18.03 -4.76
C THR A 151 -3.29 18.71 -5.23
N ARG A 152 -2.39 17.94 -5.89
CA ARG A 152 -1.10 18.38 -6.43
C ARG A 152 -0.67 17.47 -7.59
N PRO A 153 0.28 17.91 -8.47
CA PRO A 153 0.78 17.07 -9.56
C PRO A 153 1.82 16.06 -9.04
N ASP A 154 1.35 14.98 -8.39
CA ASP A 154 2.21 13.93 -7.85
C ASP A 154 2.53 12.87 -8.92
N THR A 155 3.81 12.59 -9.13
CA THR A 155 4.30 11.63 -10.11
C THR A 155 4.47 10.21 -9.54
N ASN A 156 4.19 10.02 -8.24
CA ASN A 156 4.29 8.72 -7.58
C ASN A 156 2.99 7.91 -7.66
N PHE A 157 1.88 8.54 -8.06
CA PHE A 157 0.55 7.92 -8.12
C PHE A 157 0.11 7.59 -9.54
N GLY A 158 -0.76 6.59 -9.65
CA GLY A 158 -1.55 6.36 -10.83
C GLY A 158 -2.70 7.36 -10.94
N TYR A 159 -3.10 7.71 -12.14
CA TYR A 159 -4.22 8.59 -12.45
C TYR A 159 -5.29 7.85 -13.24
N ILE A 160 -6.53 8.00 -12.83
CA ILE A 160 -7.69 7.33 -13.41
C ILE A 160 -8.58 8.38 -14.07
N GLN A 161 -8.71 8.34 -15.40
CA GLN A 161 -9.65 9.21 -16.11
C GLN A 161 -11.06 8.63 -16.06
N MET A 162 -12.00 9.42 -15.60
CA MET A 162 -13.42 9.08 -15.59
C MET A 162 -14.07 9.27 -16.96
N MET A 163 -15.01 8.39 -17.32
CA MET A 163 -15.82 8.55 -18.53
C MET A 163 -16.84 9.68 -18.42
N ASP A 164 -17.32 9.95 -17.19
CA ASP A 164 -18.31 10.98 -16.88
C ASP A 164 -17.92 11.67 -15.56
N CYS A 165 -17.82 12.98 -15.58
CA CYS A 165 -17.49 13.79 -14.42
C CYS A 165 -18.73 14.19 -13.60
N ASN A 166 -19.92 13.74 -13.97
CA ASN A 166 -21.14 13.92 -13.19
C ASN A 166 -21.20 12.89 -12.06
N ILE A 167 -20.36 13.11 -11.06
CA ILE A 167 -20.15 12.20 -9.92
C ILE A 167 -21.44 12.10 -9.11
N LYS A 168 -21.97 10.89 -8.98
CA LYS A 168 -23.01 10.53 -8.02
C LYS A 168 -22.34 9.80 -6.86
N GLN A 169 -22.51 10.32 -5.65
CA GLN A 169 -21.81 9.85 -4.43
C GLN A 169 -21.93 8.34 -4.15
N ASP A 170 -22.96 7.67 -4.66
CA ASP A 170 -23.23 6.26 -4.34
C ASP A 170 -23.08 5.30 -5.53
N ARG A 171 -22.46 5.73 -6.62
CA ARG A 171 -22.26 4.90 -7.81
C ARG A 171 -20.86 5.07 -8.39
N PRO A 172 -20.25 3.97 -8.84
CA PRO A 172 -18.98 4.06 -9.54
C PRO A 172 -19.17 4.65 -10.94
N VAL A 173 -18.11 5.27 -11.43
CA VAL A 173 -18.00 5.78 -12.79
C VAL A 173 -17.14 4.83 -13.61
N LYS A 174 -17.50 4.62 -14.88
CA LYS A 174 -16.66 3.83 -15.80
C LYS A 174 -15.31 4.50 -15.98
N VAL A 175 -14.23 3.72 -15.92
CA VAL A 175 -12.88 4.20 -16.23
C VAL A 175 -12.72 4.35 -17.75
N LYS A 176 -12.16 5.47 -18.17
CA LYS A 176 -11.82 5.74 -19.57
C LYS A 176 -10.38 5.37 -19.87
N THR A 177 -9.45 5.82 -19.04
CA THR A 177 -8.04 5.46 -19.14
C THR A 177 -7.43 5.34 -17.74
N PHE A 178 -6.36 4.58 -17.67
CA PHE A 178 -5.54 4.42 -16.49
C PHE A 178 -4.09 4.79 -16.87
N THR A 179 -3.45 5.67 -16.11
CA THR A 179 -2.08 6.12 -16.40
C THR A 179 -1.25 6.02 -15.12
N GLU A 180 -0.34 5.07 -15.07
CA GLU A 180 0.52 4.85 -13.91
C GLU A 180 1.74 5.77 -13.95
N LYS A 181 1.94 6.54 -12.89
CA LYS A 181 3.11 7.40 -12.64
C LYS A 181 3.51 8.29 -13.84
N PRO A 182 2.64 9.25 -14.23
CA PRO A 182 2.94 10.19 -15.32
C PRO A 182 4.12 11.09 -14.96
N ASP A 183 4.68 11.75 -15.95
CA ASP A 183 5.59 12.86 -15.69
C ASP A 183 4.85 14.07 -15.09
N VAL A 184 5.61 15.05 -14.58
CA VAL A 184 5.05 16.18 -13.86
C VAL A 184 4.17 17.09 -14.75
N ASP A 185 4.50 17.22 -16.03
CA ASP A 185 3.75 18.10 -16.94
C ASP A 185 2.42 17.47 -17.31
N LEU A 186 2.40 16.15 -17.54
CA LEU A 186 1.17 15.40 -17.75
C LEU A 186 0.30 15.38 -16.48
N ALA A 187 0.89 15.23 -15.30
CA ALA A 187 0.16 15.29 -14.02
C ALA A 187 -0.52 16.65 -13.80
N LYS A 188 0.12 17.77 -14.18
CA LYS A 188 -0.51 19.12 -14.14
C LYS A 188 -1.73 19.18 -15.05
N VAL A 189 -1.59 18.70 -16.30
CA VAL A 189 -2.72 18.66 -17.24
C VAL A 189 -3.88 17.85 -16.68
N PHE A 190 -3.62 16.69 -16.07
CA PHE A 190 -4.66 15.84 -15.48
C PHE A 190 -5.45 16.58 -14.39
N ILE A 191 -4.78 17.35 -13.54
CA ILE A 191 -5.45 18.14 -12.50
C ILE A 191 -6.30 19.26 -13.11
N GLU A 192 -5.76 19.97 -14.09
CA GLU A 192 -6.45 21.10 -14.74
C GLU A 192 -7.75 20.68 -15.43
N THR A 193 -7.81 19.47 -15.96
CA THR A 193 -9.04 18.96 -16.62
C THR A 193 -10.16 18.64 -15.63
N GLY A 194 -9.84 18.31 -14.37
CA GLY A 194 -10.80 17.85 -13.38
C GLY A 194 -11.44 16.48 -13.68
N GLU A 195 -10.94 15.77 -14.69
CA GLU A 195 -11.46 14.46 -15.11
C GLU A 195 -10.75 13.27 -14.44
N PHE A 196 -9.66 13.53 -13.70
CA PHE A 196 -8.79 12.50 -13.17
C PHE A 196 -8.85 12.40 -11.65
N LEU A 197 -8.74 11.16 -11.17
CA LEU A 197 -8.59 10.83 -9.76
C LEU A 197 -7.24 10.12 -9.55
N TRP A 198 -6.64 10.26 -8.36
CA TRP A 198 -5.53 9.39 -7.97
C TRP A 198 -6.03 7.99 -7.70
N ASN A 199 -5.31 7.00 -8.20
CA ASN A 199 -5.52 5.60 -7.86
C ASN A 199 -4.98 5.31 -6.45
N THR A 200 -5.86 4.92 -5.53
CA THR A 200 -5.46 4.57 -4.17
C THR A 200 -4.83 3.19 -4.04
N GLY A 201 -4.95 2.33 -5.07
CA GLY A 201 -4.57 0.93 -4.98
C GLY A 201 -5.50 0.08 -4.09
N ILE A 202 -6.67 0.63 -3.74
CA ILE A 202 -7.74 -0.08 -3.05
C ILE A 202 -8.72 -0.59 -4.11
N TYR A 203 -8.95 -1.91 -4.15
CA TYR A 203 -9.80 -2.53 -5.15
C TYR A 203 -10.92 -3.35 -4.52
N VAL A 204 -12.07 -3.42 -5.20
CA VAL A 204 -13.18 -4.31 -4.83
C VAL A 204 -13.69 -5.02 -6.08
N TRP A 205 -13.76 -6.34 -6.03
CA TRP A 205 -14.26 -7.17 -7.11
C TRP A 205 -14.77 -8.54 -6.63
N ARG A 206 -15.51 -9.25 -7.44
CA ARG A 206 -15.74 -10.67 -7.20
C ARG A 206 -14.47 -11.47 -7.54
N ALA A 207 -14.12 -12.41 -6.68
CA ALA A 207 -12.94 -13.26 -6.85
C ALA A 207 -12.97 -14.05 -8.17
N SER A 208 -14.15 -14.45 -8.63
CA SER A 208 -14.33 -15.12 -9.93
C SER A 208 -14.07 -14.20 -11.13
N VAL A 209 -14.38 -12.89 -11.00
CA VAL A 209 -14.19 -11.92 -12.08
C VAL A 209 -12.72 -11.60 -12.27
N ILE A 210 -12.00 -11.25 -11.19
CA ILE A 210 -10.55 -10.97 -11.31
C ILE A 210 -9.78 -12.21 -11.77
N ARG A 211 -10.21 -13.43 -11.37
CA ARG A 211 -9.63 -14.66 -11.90
C ARG A 211 -9.77 -14.72 -13.43
N SER A 212 -10.97 -14.49 -13.96
CA SER A 212 -11.20 -14.52 -15.40
C SER A 212 -10.38 -13.46 -16.16
N GLU A 213 -10.21 -12.27 -15.56
CA GLU A 213 -9.38 -11.21 -16.15
C GLU A 213 -7.87 -11.56 -16.10
N LEU A 214 -7.40 -12.20 -15.03
CA LEU A 214 -6.02 -12.72 -14.96
C LEU A 214 -5.77 -13.80 -16.03
N GLU A 215 -6.73 -14.72 -16.22
CA GLU A 215 -6.64 -15.76 -17.26
C GLU A 215 -6.62 -15.16 -18.67
N LEU A 216 -7.34 -14.06 -18.91
CA LEU A 216 -7.44 -13.39 -20.20
C LEU A 216 -6.25 -12.46 -20.48
N LEU A 217 -5.90 -11.60 -19.51
CA LEU A 217 -5.01 -10.46 -19.70
C LEU A 217 -3.57 -10.70 -19.20
N ALA A 218 -3.39 -11.66 -18.30
CA ALA A 218 -2.10 -12.07 -17.74
C ALA A 218 -1.96 -13.61 -17.69
N PRO A 219 -2.12 -14.29 -18.85
CA PRO A 219 -2.09 -15.75 -18.92
C PRO A 219 -0.77 -16.37 -18.46
N GLU A 220 0.32 -15.62 -18.51
CA GLU A 220 1.65 -16.02 -17.99
C GLU A 220 1.65 -16.15 -16.47
N ILE A 221 0.79 -15.40 -15.75
CA ILE A 221 0.56 -15.57 -14.32
C ILE A 221 -0.39 -16.73 -14.09
N ALA A 222 -1.58 -16.68 -14.71
CA ALA A 222 -2.66 -17.63 -14.44
C ALA A 222 -2.26 -19.09 -14.70
N LYS A 223 -1.50 -19.36 -15.77
CA LYS A 223 -1.06 -20.73 -16.12
C LYS A 223 -0.17 -21.39 -15.07
N LEU A 224 0.61 -20.61 -14.30
CA LEU A 224 1.46 -21.14 -13.25
C LEU A 224 0.64 -21.67 -12.05
N TRP A 225 -0.57 -21.18 -11.89
CA TRP A 225 -1.50 -21.62 -10.85
C TRP A 225 -2.36 -22.83 -11.24
N ASN A 226 -2.17 -23.42 -12.43
CA ASN A 226 -2.93 -24.60 -12.83
C ASN A 226 -2.81 -25.72 -11.78
N GLY A 227 -3.95 -26.25 -11.33
CA GLY A 227 -4.04 -27.26 -10.29
C GLY A 227 -4.17 -26.72 -8.87
N TRP A 228 -4.29 -25.41 -8.71
CA TRP A 228 -4.47 -24.75 -7.41
C TRP A 228 -5.63 -25.34 -6.58
N GLU A 229 -6.71 -25.77 -7.24
CA GLU A 229 -7.90 -26.35 -6.59
C GLU A 229 -7.58 -27.59 -5.76
N ASN A 230 -6.54 -28.34 -6.16
CA ASN A 230 -6.16 -29.59 -5.49
C ASN A 230 -5.10 -29.40 -4.42
N VAL A 231 -4.38 -28.27 -4.44
CA VAL A 231 -3.17 -28.06 -3.62
C VAL A 231 -3.36 -27.02 -2.53
N LEU A 232 -4.01 -25.89 -2.81
CA LEU A 232 -4.21 -24.83 -1.81
C LEU A 232 -5.02 -25.36 -0.63
N GLY A 233 -4.62 -25.02 0.60
CA GLY A 233 -5.21 -25.51 1.84
C GLY A 233 -4.79 -26.94 2.21
N THR A 234 -3.78 -27.52 1.56
CA THR A 234 -3.20 -28.82 1.89
C THR A 234 -1.75 -28.70 2.37
N ALA A 235 -1.16 -29.81 2.84
CA ALA A 235 0.25 -29.84 3.23
C ALA A 235 1.22 -29.56 2.08
N ASP A 236 0.79 -29.65 0.84
CA ASP A 236 1.62 -29.44 -0.36
C ASP A 236 1.61 -27.98 -0.84
N GLU A 237 0.83 -27.09 -0.21
CA GLU A 237 0.69 -25.69 -0.61
C GLU A 237 2.02 -24.94 -0.64
N ASP A 238 2.82 -25.03 0.43
CA ASP A 238 4.11 -24.34 0.50
C ASP A 238 5.05 -24.74 -0.64
N ALA A 239 5.14 -26.04 -0.93
CA ALA A 239 5.98 -26.55 -2.02
C ALA A 239 5.48 -26.09 -3.40
N PHE A 240 4.18 -26.03 -3.58
CA PHE A 240 3.54 -25.54 -4.81
C PHE A 240 3.82 -24.06 -5.03
N VAL A 241 3.61 -23.23 -4.00
CA VAL A 241 3.87 -21.78 -4.05
C VAL A 241 5.36 -21.52 -4.29
N GLN A 242 6.26 -22.20 -3.58
CA GLN A 242 7.71 -22.12 -3.79
C GLN A 242 8.07 -22.40 -5.25
N LYS A 243 7.51 -23.45 -5.84
CA LYS A 243 7.75 -23.81 -7.25
C LYS A 243 7.30 -22.71 -8.21
N ILE A 244 6.13 -22.10 -7.98
CA ILE A 244 5.61 -21.00 -8.80
C ILE A 244 6.56 -19.81 -8.73
N TYR A 245 6.92 -19.37 -7.53
CA TYR A 245 7.74 -18.17 -7.34
C TYR A 245 9.21 -18.37 -7.73
N ALA A 246 9.73 -19.60 -7.71
CA ALA A 246 11.07 -19.94 -8.20
C ALA A 246 11.16 -20.01 -9.72
N SER A 247 10.03 -20.08 -10.43
CA SER A 247 9.98 -20.04 -11.88
C SER A 247 10.21 -18.63 -12.42
N ASP A 248 10.19 -18.48 -13.75
CA ASP A 248 10.21 -17.15 -14.41
C ASP A 248 8.86 -16.42 -14.23
N TYR A 249 8.47 -16.25 -12.94
CA TYR A 249 7.21 -15.64 -12.56
C TYR A 249 7.27 -14.11 -12.78
N PRO A 250 6.34 -13.51 -13.54
CA PRO A 250 6.37 -12.09 -13.86
C PRO A 250 6.42 -11.22 -12.61
N ARG A 251 7.20 -10.13 -12.67
CA ARG A 251 7.23 -9.10 -11.66
C ARG A 251 6.45 -7.89 -12.17
N ILE A 252 5.15 -7.89 -11.98
CA ILE A 252 4.23 -6.89 -12.53
C ILE A 252 3.15 -6.50 -11.52
N SER A 253 2.70 -5.23 -11.53
CA SER A 253 1.56 -4.81 -10.73
C SER A 253 0.23 -5.24 -11.37
N VAL A 254 -0.81 -5.33 -10.56
CA VAL A 254 -2.18 -5.59 -11.05
C VAL A 254 -2.69 -4.48 -11.96
N ASP A 255 -2.19 -3.25 -11.76
CA ASP A 255 -2.50 -2.11 -12.61
C ASP A 255 -2.07 -2.39 -14.05
N TYR A 256 -0.81 -2.70 -14.26
CA TYR A 256 -0.27 -3.03 -15.60
C TYR A 256 -0.75 -4.38 -16.14
N ALA A 257 -0.94 -5.36 -15.26
CA ALA A 257 -1.36 -6.69 -15.69
C ALA A 257 -2.82 -6.73 -16.14
N VAL A 258 -3.70 -6.02 -15.43
CA VAL A 258 -5.16 -6.10 -15.57
C VAL A 258 -5.83 -4.74 -15.72
N MET A 259 -5.65 -3.81 -14.76
CA MET A 259 -6.50 -2.62 -14.66
C MET A 259 -6.38 -1.66 -15.85
N GLU A 260 -5.23 -1.54 -16.46
CA GLU A 260 -5.01 -0.73 -17.67
C GLU A 260 -5.58 -1.36 -18.95
N LYS A 261 -5.80 -2.68 -18.93
CA LYS A 261 -6.17 -3.46 -20.12
C LYS A 261 -7.63 -3.87 -20.15
N THR A 262 -8.25 -4.00 -18.98
CA THR A 262 -9.62 -4.49 -18.85
C THR A 262 -10.65 -3.43 -19.25
N ASP A 263 -11.72 -3.87 -19.91
CA ASP A 263 -12.90 -3.05 -20.16
C ASP A 263 -13.89 -3.05 -18.97
N LYS A 264 -13.57 -3.78 -17.87
CA LYS A 264 -14.41 -3.90 -16.68
C LYS A 264 -14.02 -2.95 -15.56
N ALA A 265 -13.07 -2.03 -15.78
CA ALA A 265 -12.62 -1.09 -14.75
C ALA A 265 -13.67 -0.01 -14.46
N TRP A 266 -13.96 0.20 -13.18
CA TRP A 266 -14.81 1.24 -12.63
C TRP A 266 -14.11 1.93 -11.47
N VAL A 267 -14.40 3.20 -11.22
CA VAL A 267 -13.86 3.94 -10.09
C VAL A 267 -14.97 4.50 -9.22
N PHE A 268 -14.86 4.32 -7.89
CA PHE A 268 -15.63 5.07 -6.91
C PHE A 268 -14.86 6.32 -6.54
N PRO A 269 -15.35 7.52 -6.91
CA PRO A 269 -14.80 8.77 -6.42
C PRO A 269 -15.00 8.88 -4.91
N ALA A 270 -13.92 9.23 -4.20
CA ALA A 270 -13.91 9.33 -2.74
C ALA A 270 -13.45 10.71 -2.28
N GLU A 271 -14.05 11.20 -1.21
CA GLU A 271 -13.73 12.48 -0.59
C GLU A 271 -13.08 12.34 0.79
N PHE A 272 -12.87 11.11 1.28
CA PHE A 272 -12.15 10.89 2.54
C PHE A 272 -10.68 11.31 2.43
N SER A 273 -10.12 11.75 3.54
CA SER A 273 -8.69 12.03 3.62
C SER A 273 -7.89 10.76 3.41
N TRP A 274 -6.99 10.78 2.43
CA TRP A 274 -6.14 9.66 2.06
C TRP A 274 -4.69 10.13 1.87
N ALA A 275 -3.76 9.37 2.42
CA ALA A 275 -2.34 9.58 2.17
C ALA A 275 -1.61 8.24 2.01
N ASP A 276 -0.89 8.11 0.90
CA ASP A 276 0.14 7.08 0.75
C ASP A 276 1.47 7.69 1.21
N ILE A 277 1.87 7.36 2.43
CA ILE A 277 3.14 7.79 2.99
C ILE A 277 4.26 6.98 2.35
N GLY A 278 4.69 7.38 1.15
CA GLY A 278 5.67 6.64 0.35
C GLY A 278 7.13 6.96 0.65
N ASN A 279 7.41 8.13 1.25
CA ASN A 279 8.76 8.66 1.50
C ASN A 279 8.73 9.77 2.58
N TRP A 280 9.88 10.30 2.94
CA TRP A 280 10.02 11.36 3.94
C TRP A 280 9.31 12.67 3.55
N SER A 281 9.27 13.01 2.27
CA SER A 281 8.58 14.22 1.79
C SER A 281 7.06 14.08 1.93
N SER A 282 6.50 12.92 1.59
CA SER A 282 5.06 12.67 1.78
C SER A 282 4.67 12.60 3.26
N LEU A 283 5.56 12.09 4.12
CA LEU A 283 5.37 12.14 5.57
C LEU A 283 5.35 13.58 6.08
N TYR A 284 6.28 14.42 5.62
CA TYR A 284 6.32 15.84 5.96
C TYR A 284 5.01 16.56 5.58
N GLU A 285 4.52 16.32 4.38
CA GLU A 285 3.27 16.93 3.91
C GLU A 285 2.05 16.45 4.69
N TYR A 286 2.04 15.18 5.10
CA TYR A 286 0.96 14.61 5.90
C TYR A 286 0.96 15.14 7.34
N LEU A 287 2.12 15.25 7.97
CA LEU A 287 2.25 15.75 9.33
C LEU A 287 1.87 17.24 9.36
N SER A 288 0.59 17.52 9.56
CA SER A 288 0.00 18.87 9.60
C SER A 288 0.50 19.76 10.73
N SER A 289 1.26 19.21 11.69
CA SER A 289 1.85 19.93 12.82
C SER A 289 3.27 20.39 12.50
N HIS A 290 3.39 21.35 11.59
CA HIS A 290 4.65 22.08 11.43
C HIS A 290 4.75 23.18 12.49
N ASP A 291 5.96 23.45 12.99
CA ASP A 291 6.17 24.65 13.80
C ASP A 291 6.03 25.92 12.95
N VAL A 292 6.08 27.09 13.57
CA VAL A 292 5.95 28.39 12.87
C VAL A 292 7.01 28.62 11.79
N SER A 293 8.07 27.82 11.76
CA SER A 293 9.16 27.86 10.78
C SER A 293 9.06 26.73 9.74
N GLY A 294 7.97 25.96 9.72
CA GLY A 294 7.76 24.87 8.77
C GLY A 294 8.51 23.58 9.11
N ASN A 295 9.11 23.43 10.30
CA ASN A 295 9.75 22.18 10.66
C ASN A 295 8.72 21.15 11.11
N SER A 296 8.77 19.93 10.57
CA SER A 296 8.05 18.77 11.05
C SER A 296 8.95 17.99 12.01
N THR A 297 8.51 17.81 13.25
CA THR A 297 9.33 17.18 14.29
C THR A 297 8.63 15.99 14.92
N HIS A 298 9.36 14.86 14.95
CA HIS A 298 9.00 13.67 15.69
C HIS A 298 10.21 13.25 16.53
N ILE A 299 10.26 13.67 17.79
CA ILE A 299 11.41 13.48 18.66
C ILE A 299 10.93 12.91 19.99
N THR A 300 11.34 11.67 20.30
CA THR A 300 11.02 11.03 21.59
C THR A 300 11.81 11.60 22.75
N GLY A 301 12.95 12.24 22.49
CA GLY A 301 13.79 12.94 23.48
C GLY A 301 13.45 14.42 23.62
N LYS A 302 14.46 15.24 23.96
CA LYS A 302 14.35 16.70 24.02
C LYS A 302 14.86 17.32 22.74
N ALA A 303 14.21 18.39 22.28
CA ALA A 303 14.63 19.15 21.10
C ALA A 303 15.03 20.58 21.47
N MET A 304 16.07 21.10 20.81
CA MET A 304 16.46 22.51 20.80
C MET A 304 16.72 22.90 19.33
N LEU A 305 15.77 23.55 18.71
CA LEU A 305 15.87 24.03 17.31
C LEU A 305 16.00 25.54 17.34
N LYS A 306 17.01 26.08 16.63
CA LYS A 306 17.24 27.50 16.52
C LYS A 306 17.64 27.88 15.08
N ASP A 307 16.97 28.89 14.54
CA ASP A 307 17.21 29.33 13.16
C ASP A 307 17.07 28.19 12.13
N CYS A 308 16.12 27.26 12.35
CA CYS A 308 15.82 26.08 11.50
C CYS A 308 14.51 26.32 10.72
N ARG A 309 14.46 25.87 9.43
CA ARG A 309 13.29 26.05 8.56
C ARG A 309 13.07 24.86 7.64
N ASP A 310 11.78 24.49 7.47
CA ASP A 310 11.33 23.51 6.48
C ASP A 310 12.03 22.12 6.57
N ASN A 311 12.40 21.69 7.79
CA ASN A 311 13.10 20.42 8.00
C ASN A 311 12.14 19.31 8.42
N VAL A 312 12.50 18.05 8.09
CA VAL A 312 11.96 16.84 8.72
C VAL A 312 12.97 16.38 9.78
N ILE A 313 12.57 16.36 11.05
CA ILE A 313 13.45 15.94 12.13
C ILE A 313 12.77 14.78 12.86
N TYR A 314 13.33 13.60 12.71
CA TYR A 314 12.81 12.36 13.28
C TYR A 314 13.87 11.71 14.18
N SER A 315 13.56 11.50 15.45
CA SER A 315 14.47 10.83 16.37
C SER A 315 13.71 9.85 17.26
N THR A 316 14.14 8.61 17.25
CA THR A 316 13.62 7.54 18.14
C THR A 316 14.37 7.44 19.45
N GLN A 317 15.37 8.32 19.70
CA GLN A 317 16.29 8.21 20.82
C GLN A 317 15.73 8.79 22.11
N ASN A 318 15.39 7.92 23.05
CA ASN A 318 14.98 8.28 24.40
C ASN A 318 16.16 8.86 25.20
N GLY A 319 15.91 9.97 25.92
CA GLY A 319 16.90 10.58 26.80
C GLY A 319 17.99 11.41 26.10
N LYS A 320 17.98 11.49 24.77
CA LYS A 320 18.90 12.29 23.97
C LYS A 320 18.36 13.70 23.77
N LEU A 321 19.26 14.71 23.78
CA LEU A 321 18.95 16.06 23.34
C LEU A 321 19.33 16.19 21.86
N THR A 322 18.36 16.46 21.00
CA THR A 322 18.58 16.83 19.59
C THR A 322 18.69 18.35 19.49
N ALA A 323 19.89 18.88 19.31
CA ALA A 323 20.16 20.32 19.21
C ALA A 323 20.62 20.67 17.80
N ILE A 324 19.83 21.47 17.09
CA ILE A 324 20.09 21.84 15.68
C ILE A 324 19.99 23.36 15.55
N ARG A 325 20.92 23.98 14.80
CA ARG A 325 20.90 25.39 14.49
C ARG A 325 21.24 25.66 13.05
N GLY A 326 20.47 26.55 12.41
CA GLY A 326 20.77 27.10 11.07
C GLY A 326 20.56 26.09 9.94
N LEU A 327 19.73 25.05 10.14
CA LEU A 327 19.44 24.04 9.12
C LEU A 327 18.13 24.39 8.38
N GLU A 328 18.17 24.28 7.05
CA GLU A 328 17.03 24.61 6.18
C GLU A 328 16.84 23.54 5.10
N ASN A 329 15.61 23.07 4.92
CA ASN A 329 15.20 22.10 3.90
C ASN A 329 15.98 20.78 3.95
N HIS A 330 16.14 20.21 5.14
CA HIS A 330 16.84 18.93 5.34
C HIS A 330 15.98 17.90 6.06
N MET A 331 16.34 16.66 5.87
CA MET A 331 15.94 15.52 6.69
C MET A 331 17.05 15.24 7.71
N VAL A 332 16.69 15.15 8.99
CA VAL A 332 17.56 14.73 10.09
C VAL A 332 16.88 13.54 10.74
N ILE A 333 17.39 12.36 10.49
CA ILE A 333 16.81 11.11 10.98
C ILE A 333 17.82 10.41 11.88
N ASP A 334 17.47 10.29 13.15
CA ASP A 334 18.38 9.82 14.21
C ASP A 334 17.81 8.52 14.82
N THR A 335 18.48 7.41 14.55
CA THR A 335 18.20 6.08 15.12
C THR A 335 19.28 5.70 16.14
N GLU A 336 19.21 4.50 16.68
CA GLU A 336 20.22 4.00 17.64
C GLU A 336 21.61 3.92 17.00
N ASP A 337 21.67 3.50 15.75
CA ASP A 337 22.89 3.13 15.02
C ASP A 337 23.21 4.02 13.81
N VAL A 338 22.26 4.86 13.33
CA VAL A 338 22.43 5.70 12.16
C VAL A 338 21.94 7.13 12.43
N LEU A 339 22.74 8.12 12.06
CA LEU A 339 22.32 9.50 11.91
C LEU A 339 22.39 9.89 10.44
N LEU A 340 21.23 10.10 9.81
CA LEU A 340 21.13 10.65 8.46
C LEU A 340 20.87 12.16 8.52
N ILE A 341 21.70 12.94 7.81
CA ILE A 341 21.44 14.35 7.51
C ILE A 341 21.57 14.51 6.00
N CYS A 342 20.47 14.82 5.33
CA CYS A 342 20.41 14.89 3.88
C CYS A 342 19.46 16.04 3.47
N PRO A 343 19.73 16.78 2.39
CA PRO A 343 18.70 17.67 1.82
C PRO A 343 17.38 16.93 1.59
N ARG A 344 16.25 17.61 1.75
CA ARG A 344 14.93 17.04 1.49
C ARG A 344 14.68 16.93 -0.02
N ASP A 345 15.45 16.04 -0.63
CA ASP A 345 15.47 15.72 -2.05
C ASP A 345 15.51 14.20 -2.22
N GLU A 346 14.45 13.64 -2.80
CA GLU A 346 14.30 12.21 -3.00
C GLU A 346 15.35 11.61 -3.95
N ALA A 347 15.82 12.39 -4.94
CA ALA A 347 16.83 11.91 -5.88
C ALA A 347 18.18 11.74 -5.19
N LEU A 348 18.56 12.72 -4.35
CA LEU A 348 19.79 12.64 -3.55
C LEU A 348 19.73 11.51 -2.52
N LEU A 349 18.59 11.34 -1.85
CA LEU A 349 18.40 10.21 -0.93
C LEU A 349 18.53 8.88 -1.66
N LYS A 350 17.91 8.73 -2.83
CA LYS A 350 17.99 7.50 -3.63
C LYS A 350 19.41 7.19 -4.10
N GLU A 351 20.17 8.20 -4.50
CA GLU A 351 21.59 8.06 -4.85
C GLU A 351 22.40 7.56 -3.65
N PHE A 352 22.20 8.18 -2.48
CA PHE A 352 22.85 7.80 -1.25
C PHE A 352 22.49 6.36 -0.83
N LEU A 353 21.22 5.96 -0.91
CA LEU A 353 20.76 4.60 -0.62
C LEU A 353 21.41 3.56 -1.57
N SER A 354 21.72 3.95 -2.81
CA SER A 354 22.42 3.07 -3.75
C SER A 354 23.85 2.77 -3.30
N ALA A 355 24.50 3.70 -2.62
CA ALA A 355 25.84 3.49 -2.05
C ALA A 355 25.81 2.51 -0.85
N LEU A 356 24.71 2.44 -0.11
CA LEU A 356 24.53 1.45 0.97
C LEU A 356 24.46 0.00 0.46
N ALA A 357 24.37 -0.22 -0.86
CA ALA A 357 24.41 -1.57 -1.43
C ALA A 357 25.81 -2.19 -1.38
N LEU A 358 26.85 -1.42 -1.01
CA LEU A 358 28.20 -1.94 -0.83
C LEU A 358 28.29 -2.85 0.41
N PRO A 359 29.09 -3.93 0.35
CA PRO A 359 29.18 -4.93 1.43
C PRO A 359 29.55 -4.35 2.81
N GLU A 360 30.32 -3.24 2.84
CA GLU A 360 30.75 -2.59 4.06
C GLU A 360 29.60 -1.90 4.86
N TYR A 361 28.43 -1.73 4.24
CA TYR A 361 27.25 -1.10 4.87
C TYR A 361 26.06 -2.07 4.99
N GLU A 362 26.26 -3.36 4.78
CA GLU A 362 25.18 -4.35 4.75
C GLU A 362 24.41 -4.41 6.08
N GLU A 363 25.09 -4.20 7.21
CA GLU A 363 24.47 -4.17 8.55
C GLU A 363 23.49 -3.00 8.79
N TYR A 364 23.57 -1.96 7.95
CA TYR A 364 22.71 -0.76 8.07
C TYR A 364 21.54 -0.71 7.07
N ARG A 365 21.32 -1.81 6.33
CA ARG A 365 20.31 -1.87 5.25
C ARG A 365 18.93 -2.33 5.70
#